data_78d6b64d956f24463d0fc5c43294cd6f
#
_entry.id   78d6b64d956f24463d0fc5c43294cd6f
#
_cell.length_a   1.000
_cell.length_b   1.000
_cell.length_c   1.000
_cell.angle_alpha   90.00
_cell.angle_beta   90.00
_cell.angle_gamma   90.00
#
_symmetry.space_group_name_H-M   'P 1'
#
loop_
_entity.id
_entity.type
_entity.pdbx_description
1 polymer ?
#
loop_
_entity_poly.entity_id
_entity_poly.type
_entity_poly.pdbx_seq_one_letter_code
_entity_poly.pdbx_strand_id
1 'polypeptide(L)'
;MRIGIVTEYYYPTLGGIQEHVHHLALHARRAGHDVRILTPEVKDGLASVGRAVGSAAAARRADEDNGVIRLGTSIPLLSGGSIARMSAGPSLSLRVRDIIRSQQFDVVHVHSPLMPTLPLLALRASEALNVGTFHSAFERSLLYALLRRRLQRYVDRLDAAVGVSETALVGVRRYFRAPWEVIPNGVEVATFAAGRRRPELDDGRRNLLHVGRFDPRNGVDRVIRAWVAVRRSGTDARLVLVGDGPLRPRYEAMVPRDLRADAHFVGFVPAEERPSYYASGDVLLCPAVGGTFGIIVLEAMAAGCAVVAADTPGFRHVMQDGVEGFLVDVAADPASRQLAERADRLLADEALRRSCVEAGRRRAARFDWPEVTARVLALYTRLRRDAVTPLARARGA
;
A
#
# COMPACT_ATOMS: atom_id res chain seq x y z
N MET A 1 -5.52 -17.21 -18.44
CA MET A 1 -4.08 -17.40 -18.15
C MET A 1 -3.95 -18.05 -16.79
N ARG A 2 -2.91 -18.86 -16.62
CA ARG A 2 -2.48 -19.33 -15.30
C ARG A 2 -1.37 -18.42 -14.78
N ILE A 3 -1.62 -17.73 -13.68
CA ILE A 3 -0.77 -16.66 -13.14
C ILE A 3 -0.24 -17.08 -11.76
N GLY A 4 1.08 -17.10 -11.59
CA GLY A 4 1.75 -17.29 -10.31
C GLY A 4 2.18 -15.94 -9.74
N ILE A 5 1.56 -15.49 -8.64
CA ILE A 5 1.99 -14.27 -7.93
C ILE A 5 2.92 -14.69 -6.79
N VAL A 6 4.13 -14.17 -6.77
CA VAL A 6 5.17 -14.54 -5.79
C VAL A 6 5.49 -13.36 -4.89
N THR A 7 5.41 -13.54 -3.58
CA THR A 7 5.65 -12.49 -2.59
C THR A 7 6.18 -13.02 -1.26
N GLU A 8 7.03 -12.23 -0.60
CA GLU A 8 7.41 -12.47 0.81
C GLU A 8 6.33 -12.00 1.81
N TYR A 9 5.39 -11.18 1.33
CA TYR A 9 4.42 -10.48 2.15
C TYR A 9 3.01 -10.87 1.75
N TYR A 10 2.34 -11.63 2.62
CA TYR A 10 0.92 -11.97 2.47
C TYR A 10 0.28 -12.15 3.84
N TYR A 11 -1.05 -12.27 3.86
CA TYR A 11 -1.77 -12.53 5.11
C TYR A 11 -1.22 -13.77 5.85
N PRO A 12 -1.25 -13.78 7.19
CA PRO A 12 -1.95 -12.86 8.12
C PRO A 12 -1.17 -11.58 8.48
N THR A 13 -0.04 -11.28 7.85
CA THR A 13 0.65 -10.02 8.10
C THR A 13 -0.03 -8.87 7.36
N LEU A 14 -0.08 -7.66 7.95
CA LEU A 14 -0.73 -6.49 7.37
C LEU A 14 0.28 -5.53 6.75
N GLY A 15 -0.06 -4.94 5.60
CA GLY A 15 0.73 -3.92 4.91
C GLY A 15 0.28 -3.70 3.48
N GLY A 16 0.81 -2.67 2.83
CA GLY A 16 0.39 -2.29 1.48
C GLY A 16 0.69 -3.32 0.39
N ILE A 17 1.76 -4.13 0.55
CA ILE A 17 2.09 -5.19 -0.43
C ILE A 17 1.08 -6.33 -0.34
N GLN A 18 0.70 -6.74 0.87
CA GLN A 18 -0.29 -7.79 1.10
C GLN A 18 -1.65 -7.43 0.49
N GLU A 19 -2.12 -6.22 0.75
CA GLU A 19 -3.35 -5.67 0.16
C GLU A 19 -3.25 -5.68 -1.36
N HIS A 20 -2.14 -5.19 -1.92
CA HIS A 20 -1.92 -5.16 -3.37
C HIS A 20 -2.01 -6.57 -3.98
N VAL A 21 -1.28 -7.53 -3.41
CA VAL A 21 -1.27 -8.93 -3.91
C VAL A 21 -2.64 -9.57 -3.80
N HIS A 22 -3.33 -9.35 -2.68
CA HIS A 22 -4.67 -9.91 -2.45
C HIS A 22 -5.68 -9.41 -3.48
N HIS A 23 -5.81 -8.09 -3.61
CA HIS A 23 -6.78 -7.50 -4.52
C HIS A 23 -6.45 -7.77 -5.99
N LEU A 24 -5.17 -7.73 -6.38
CA LEU A 24 -4.76 -8.12 -7.73
C LEU A 24 -5.17 -9.57 -8.04
N ALA A 25 -4.92 -10.51 -7.12
CA ALA A 25 -5.30 -11.90 -7.29
C ALA A 25 -6.83 -12.06 -7.35
N LEU A 26 -7.57 -11.39 -6.46
CA LEU A 26 -9.02 -11.43 -6.41
C LEU A 26 -9.65 -10.95 -7.72
N HIS A 27 -9.25 -9.77 -8.20
CA HIS A 27 -9.81 -9.17 -9.41
C HIS A 27 -9.36 -9.91 -10.69
N ALA A 28 -8.13 -10.45 -10.71
CA ALA A 28 -7.69 -11.29 -11.82
C ALA A 28 -8.49 -12.62 -11.91
N ARG A 29 -8.85 -13.23 -10.76
CA ARG A 29 -9.76 -14.40 -10.73
C ARG A 29 -11.16 -14.03 -11.19
N ARG A 30 -11.71 -12.89 -10.76
CA ARG A 30 -13.01 -12.37 -11.23
C ARG A 30 -13.01 -12.14 -12.74
N ALA A 31 -11.86 -11.80 -13.32
CA ALA A 31 -11.67 -11.69 -14.77
C ALA A 31 -11.44 -13.05 -15.48
N GLY A 32 -11.63 -14.19 -14.79
CA GLY A 32 -11.57 -15.53 -15.38
C GLY A 32 -10.15 -16.13 -15.48
N HIS A 33 -9.18 -15.63 -14.72
CA HIS A 33 -7.81 -16.18 -14.70
C HIS A 33 -7.62 -17.16 -13.53
N ASP A 34 -6.82 -18.23 -13.75
CA ASP A 34 -6.35 -19.13 -12.67
C ASP A 34 -5.15 -18.47 -11.99
N VAL A 35 -5.32 -18.02 -10.74
CA VAL A 35 -4.29 -17.29 -10.02
C VAL A 35 -3.88 -18.06 -8.76
N ARG A 36 -2.58 -18.31 -8.62
CA ARG A 36 -1.95 -18.90 -7.43
C ARG A 36 -1.04 -17.88 -6.77
N ILE A 37 -1.06 -17.82 -5.44
CA ILE A 37 -0.19 -16.95 -4.64
C ILE A 37 0.84 -17.81 -3.93
N LEU A 38 2.12 -17.59 -4.24
CA LEU A 38 3.25 -18.27 -3.62
C LEU A 38 3.86 -17.35 -2.56
N THR A 39 3.84 -17.78 -1.29
CA THR A 39 4.25 -16.94 -0.16
C THR A 39 4.74 -17.80 1.00
N PRO A 40 5.59 -17.28 1.93
CA PRO A 40 6.03 -18.06 3.07
C PRO A 40 4.92 -18.29 4.10
N GLU A 41 5.09 -19.34 4.90
CA GLU A 41 4.27 -19.60 6.09
C GLU A 41 4.69 -18.67 7.25
N VAL A 42 3.72 -18.06 7.91
CA VAL A 42 3.93 -17.27 9.14
C VAL A 42 3.54 -18.13 10.35
N LYS A 43 4.50 -18.44 11.20
CA LYS A 43 4.24 -19.20 12.45
C LYS A 43 3.64 -18.29 13.52
N ASP A 44 2.74 -18.82 14.34
CA ASP A 44 1.95 -18.08 15.33
C ASP A 44 2.79 -17.21 16.29
N GLY A 45 3.96 -17.67 16.73
CA GLY A 45 4.86 -16.90 17.61
C GLY A 45 5.55 -15.70 16.93
N LEU A 46 5.59 -15.65 15.59
CA LEU A 46 6.19 -14.56 14.80
C LEU A 46 5.14 -13.61 14.21
N ALA A 47 3.87 -13.98 14.30
CA ALA A 47 2.74 -13.16 13.87
C ALA A 47 2.54 -11.92 14.76
N SER A 48 2.95 -11.99 16.04
CA SER A 48 2.85 -10.90 17.02
C SER A 48 3.77 -9.71 16.73
N VAL A 49 4.79 -9.89 15.91
CA VAL A 49 5.72 -8.80 15.49
C VAL A 49 5.17 -7.98 14.29
N GLY A 50 3.90 -8.08 14.03
CA GLY A 50 3.10 -7.28 13.11
C GLY A 50 1.73 -7.88 13.16
N ARG A 51 0.86 -7.32 13.98
CA ARG A 51 -0.48 -7.84 14.35
C ARG A 51 -1.09 -8.70 13.23
N ALA A 52 -1.15 -10.02 13.46
CA ALA A 52 -1.85 -10.95 12.61
C ALA A 52 -3.35 -10.86 12.87
N VAL A 53 -4.13 -10.84 11.82
CA VAL A 53 -5.59 -10.96 11.88
C VAL A 53 -5.92 -12.47 11.83
N GLY A 54 -6.43 -13.00 12.93
CA GLY A 54 -6.91 -14.39 13.00
C GLY A 54 -5.88 -15.43 13.40
N SER A 55 -6.34 -16.66 13.67
CA SER A 55 -5.48 -17.80 13.98
C SER A 55 -4.83 -18.35 12.70
N ALA A 56 -3.63 -18.97 12.83
CA ALA A 56 -2.99 -19.66 11.71
C ALA A 56 -3.87 -20.74 11.07
N ALA A 57 -4.76 -21.37 11.84
CA ALA A 57 -5.70 -22.36 11.33
C ALA A 57 -6.79 -21.74 10.43
N ALA A 58 -7.34 -20.58 10.81
CA ALA A 58 -8.29 -19.84 9.98
C ALA A 58 -7.61 -19.31 8.70
N ALA A 59 -6.35 -18.83 8.81
CA ALA A 59 -5.57 -18.41 7.66
C ALA A 59 -5.33 -19.56 6.66
N ARG A 60 -5.06 -20.78 7.13
CA ARG A 60 -4.84 -21.96 6.26
C ARG A 60 -6.09 -22.38 5.49
N ARG A 61 -7.28 -22.36 6.12
CA ARG A 61 -8.54 -22.65 5.41
C ARG A 61 -8.82 -21.60 4.32
N ALA A 62 -8.65 -20.33 4.63
CA ALA A 62 -8.76 -19.26 3.67
C ALA A 62 -7.70 -19.35 2.55
N ASP A 63 -6.52 -19.93 2.81
CA ASP A 63 -5.48 -20.14 1.83
C ASP A 63 -5.89 -21.18 0.76
N GLU A 64 -6.49 -22.31 1.16
CA GLU A 64 -6.95 -23.34 0.23
C GLU A 64 -8.00 -22.78 -0.72
N ASP A 65 -9.00 -22.06 -0.20
CA ASP A 65 -10.06 -21.42 -0.97
C ASP A 65 -9.53 -20.33 -1.91
N ASN A 66 -8.46 -19.65 -1.51
CA ASN A 66 -7.83 -18.57 -2.27
C ASN A 66 -6.62 -19.00 -3.12
N GLY A 67 -6.34 -20.29 -3.27
CA GLY A 67 -5.24 -20.80 -4.09
C GLY A 67 -3.87 -20.31 -3.64
N VAL A 68 -3.65 -20.22 -2.33
CA VAL A 68 -2.38 -19.81 -1.72
C VAL A 68 -1.51 -21.03 -1.47
N ILE A 69 -0.26 -20.96 -1.90
CA ILE A 69 0.75 -22.02 -1.72
C ILE A 69 1.82 -21.49 -0.77
N ARG A 70 1.94 -22.12 0.42
CA ARG A 70 2.93 -21.75 1.43
C ARG A 70 4.27 -22.46 1.21
N LEU A 71 5.36 -21.67 1.08
CA LEU A 71 6.71 -22.15 0.78
C LEU A 71 7.75 -21.57 1.75
N GLY A 72 8.28 -22.42 2.61
CA GLY A 72 9.21 -22.00 3.67
C GLY A 72 8.53 -21.26 4.81
N THR A 73 9.33 -20.76 5.75
CA THR A 73 8.87 -20.01 6.92
C THR A 73 9.33 -18.56 6.83
N SER A 74 8.44 -17.62 7.12
CA SER A 74 8.75 -16.18 7.17
C SER A 74 9.54 -15.86 8.43
N ILE A 75 10.74 -15.29 8.27
CA ILE A 75 11.60 -14.82 9.35
C ILE A 75 11.64 -13.29 9.32
N PRO A 76 11.33 -12.59 10.42
CA PRO A 76 11.45 -11.15 10.51
C PRO A 76 12.92 -10.72 10.64
N LEU A 77 13.31 -9.69 9.90
CA LEU A 77 14.64 -9.06 9.95
C LEU A 77 14.48 -7.54 10.12
N LEU A 78 15.25 -6.95 11.02
CA LEU A 78 15.31 -5.50 11.14
C LEU A 78 16.10 -4.91 9.96
N SER A 79 15.48 -4.04 9.20
CA SER A 79 16.10 -3.36 8.06
C SER A 79 15.62 -1.93 7.94
N GLY A 80 16.54 -0.96 8.04
CA GLY A 80 16.26 0.46 7.80
C GLY A 80 15.12 1.05 8.65
N GLY A 81 14.98 0.61 9.93
CA GLY A 81 13.92 1.09 10.83
C GLY A 81 12.54 0.46 10.56
N SER A 82 12.46 -0.58 9.72
CA SER A 82 11.25 -1.38 9.50
C SER A 82 11.57 -2.88 9.58
N ILE A 83 10.53 -3.70 9.71
CA ILE A 83 10.69 -5.16 9.74
C ILE A 83 10.53 -5.67 8.29
N ALA A 84 11.64 -6.07 7.68
CA ALA A 84 11.64 -6.88 6.47
C ALA A 84 11.33 -8.34 6.83
N ARG A 85 10.78 -9.10 5.90
CA ARG A 85 10.55 -10.54 6.06
C ARG A 85 11.26 -11.31 4.97
N MET A 86 11.85 -12.43 5.32
CA MET A 86 12.55 -13.31 4.39
C MET A 86 12.11 -14.75 4.65
N SER A 87 11.88 -15.50 3.58
CA SER A 87 11.59 -16.92 3.68
C SER A 87 12.85 -17.76 3.89
N ALA A 88 12.78 -18.72 4.79
CA ALA A 88 13.80 -19.71 5.00
C ALA A 88 13.17 -21.11 5.15
N GLY A 89 13.99 -22.13 4.90
CA GLY A 89 13.57 -23.51 5.12
C GLY A 89 14.46 -24.51 4.38
N PRO A 90 14.52 -25.75 4.87
CA PRO A 90 15.24 -26.81 4.19
C PRO A 90 14.63 -27.04 2.79
N SER A 91 15.48 -27.21 1.80
CA SER A 91 15.07 -27.48 0.41
C SER A 91 14.14 -26.45 -0.22
N LEU A 92 14.06 -25.20 0.32
CA LEU A 92 13.18 -24.14 -0.21
C LEU A 92 13.40 -23.94 -1.71
N SER A 93 14.67 -23.89 -2.17
CA SER A 93 15.00 -23.72 -3.58
C SER A 93 14.46 -24.86 -4.46
N LEU A 94 14.52 -26.10 -3.98
CA LEU A 94 13.97 -27.26 -4.70
C LEU A 94 12.46 -27.20 -4.77
N ARG A 95 11.80 -26.93 -3.64
CA ARG A 95 10.34 -26.81 -3.56
C ARG A 95 9.78 -25.69 -4.44
N VAL A 96 10.44 -24.53 -4.45
CA VAL A 96 10.07 -23.40 -5.32
C VAL A 96 10.19 -23.81 -6.78
N ARG A 97 11.31 -24.44 -7.17
CA ARG A 97 11.51 -24.92 -8.53
C ARG A 97 10.45 -25.94 -8.95
N ASP A 98 10.14 -26.90 -8.09
CA ASP A 98 9.19 -27.96 -8.41
C ASP A 98 7.75 -27.40 -8.55
N ILE A 99 7.36 -26.45 -7.70
CA ILE A 99 6.05 -25.76 -7.81
C ILE A 99 6.00 -24.92 -9.09
N ILE A 100 7.01 -24.08 -9.36
CA ILE A 100 7.03 -23.25 -10.57
C ILE A 100 6.89 -24.10 -11.84
N ARG A 101 7.58 -25.24 -11.89
CA ARG A 101 7.53 -26.16 -13.04
C ARG A 101 6.22 -26.94 -13.14
N SER A 102 5.73 -27.49 -12.02
CA SER A 102 4.51 -28.32 -12.02
C SER A 102 3.24 -27.52 -12.30
N GLN A 103 3.19 -26.25 -11.86
CA GLN A 103 2.03 -25.39 -12.07
C GLN A 103 1.93 -24.85 -13.52
N GLN A 104 2.96 -24.91 -14.32
CA GLN A 104 2.97 -24.48 -15.73
C GLN A 104 2.33 -23.09 -15.92
N PHE A 105 2.82 -22.10 -15.19
CA PHE A 105 2.32 -20.72 -15.27
C PHE A 105 2.56 -20.11 -16.66
N ASP A 106 1.59 -19.39 -17.17
CA ASP A 106 1.76 -18.49 -18.32
C ASP A 106 2.59 -17.25 -17.93
N VAL A 107 2.37 -16.76 -16.70
CA VAL A 107 3.03 -15.57 -16.14
C VAL A 107 3.43 -15.84 -14.70
N VAL A 108 4.66 -15.49 -14.35
CA VAL A 108 5.16 -15.42 -12.97
C VAL A 108 5.37 -13.95 -12.62
N HIS A 109 4.48 -13.41 -11.76
CA HIS A 109 4.54 -12.03 -11.30
C HIS A 109 5.16 -11.95 -9.92
N VAL A 110 6.36 -11.38 -9.83
CA VAL A 110 7.16 -11.36 -8.60
C VAL A 110 7.10 -9.99 -7.95
N HIS A 111 6.60 -9.91 -6.71
CA HIS A 111 6.60 -8.67 -5.92
C HIS A 111 7.90 -8.53 -5.13
N SER A 112 8.51 -7.34 -5.19
CA SER A 112 9.85 -7.07 -4.66
C SER A 112 10.91 -8.05 -5.21
N PRO A 113 11.11 -8.13 -6.54
CA PRO A 113 11.80 -9.23 -7.24
C PRO A 113 13.26 -9.43 -6.83
N LEU A 114 13.90 -8.44 -6.22
CA LEU A 114 15.29 -8.51 -5.76
C LEU A 114 15.43 -8.90 -4.26
N MET A 115 14.35 -9.29 -3.60
CA MET A 115 14.44 -9.90 -2.27
C MET A 115 15.14 -11.26 -2.39
N PRO A 116 16.17 -11.54 -1.56
CA PRO A 116 17.14 -12.63 -1.81
C PRO A 116 16.63 -14.03 -1.48
N THR A 117 15.34 -14.23 -1.32
CA THR A 117 14.71 -15.49 -0.95
C THR A 117 13.65 -15.92 -1.96
N LEU A 118 12.40 -16.16 -1.55
CA LEU A 118 11.35 -16.68 -2.43
C LEU A 118 11.23 -15.94 -3.78
N PRO A 119 11.26 -14.58 -3.84
CA PRO A 119 11.18 -13.85 -5.10
C PRO A 119 12.30 -14.19 -6.08
N LEU A 120 13.57 -14.15 -5.64
CA LEU A 120 14.70 -14.50 -6.50
C LEU A 120 14.73 -15.98 -6.88
N LEU A 121 14.33 -16.88 -5.97
CA LEU A 121 14.26 -18.32 -6.27
C LEU A 121 13.20 -18.61 -7.34
N ALA A 122 12.03 -17.98 -7.24
CA ALA A 122 10.97 -18.12 -8.24
C ALA A 122 11.40 -17.57 -9.59
N LEU A 123 11.97 -16.36 -9.62
CA LEU A 123 12.47 -15.75 -10.84
C LEU A 123 13.59 -16.59 -11.51
N ARG A 124 14.44 -17.22 -10.70
CA ARG A 124 15.47 -18.14 -11.19
C ARG A 124 14.89 -19.42 -11.81
N ALA A 125 13.82 -19.94 -11.23
CA ALA A 125 13.19 -21.20 -11.63
C ALA A 125 12.20 -21.06 -12.79
N SER A 126 11.69 -19.86 -13.02
CA SER A 126 10.65 -19.58 -14.01
C SER A 126 11.19 -19.62 -15.44
N GLU A 127 10.41 -20.28 -16.31
CA GLU A 127 10.54 -20.27 -17.78
C GLU A 127 9.32 -19.59 -18.44
N ALA A 128 8.37 -19.10 -17.62
CA ALA A 128 7.20 -18.32 -18.04
C ALA A 128 7.58 -16.85 -18.29
N LEU A 129 6.63 -16.06 -18.75
CA LEU A 129 6.78 -14.60 -18.77
C LEU A 129 6.94 -14.07 -17.33
N ASN A 130 7.97 -13.29 -17.11
CA ASN A 130 8.34 -12.79 -15.79
C ASN A 130 8.03 -11.31 -15.67
N VAL A 131 7.17 -10.92 -14.73
CA VAL A 131 6.87 -9.54 -14.40
C VAL A 131 7.35 -9.27 -12.97
N GLY A 132 7.99 -8.13 -12.74
CA GLY A 132 8.46 -7.75 -11.41
C GLY A 132 7.84 -6.45 -10.94
N THR A 133 7.17 -6.42 -9.77
CA THR A 133 6.66 -5.18 -9.19
C THR A 133 7.50 -4.69 -8.01
N PHE A 134 7.92 -3.43 -8.07
CA PHE A 134 8.70 -2.72 -7.07
C PHE A 134 7.79 -1.79 -6.26
N HIS A 135 7.80 -1.96 -4.92
CA HIS A 135 6.89 -1.25 -4.00
C HIS A 135 7.58 -0.19 -3.14
N SER A 136 8.90 -0.27 -2.99
CA SER A 136 9.63 0.55 -2.03
C SER A 136 10.37 1.69 -2.70
N ALA A 137 10.19 2.92 -2.18
CA ALA A 137 11.05 4.04 -2.52
C ALA A 137 12.29 4.05 -1.61
N PHE A 138 13.42 4.34 -2.20
CA PHE A 138 14.68 4.62 -1.51
C PHE A 138 15.54 5.49 -2.42
N GLU A 139 16.42 6.29 -1.84
CA GLU A 139 17.30 7.14 -2.62
C GLU A 139 18.60 6.42 -3.02
N ARG A 140 19.21 5.73 -2.07
CA ARG A 140 20.46 5.01 -2.24
C ARG A 140 20.43 3.68 -1.50
N SER A 141 21.13 2.69 -2.05
CA SER A 141 21.33 1.37 -1.44
C SER A 141 22.75 0.90 -1.69
N LEU A 142 23.55 0.79 -0.63
CA LEU A 142 24.90 0.24 -0.71
C LEU A 142 24.88 -1.22 -1.20
N LEU A 143 23.91 -1.99 -0.77
CA LEU A 143 23.75 -3.38 -1.20
C LEU A 143 23.52 -3.48 -2.71
N TYR A 144 22.65 -2.63 -3.28
CA TYR A 144 22.41 -2.62 -4.72
C TYR A 144 23.62 -2.11 -5.49
N ALA A 145 24.37 -1.14 -4.96
CA ALA A 145 25.61 -0.69 -5.58
C ALA A 145 26.64 -1.82 -5.66
N LEU A 146 26.87 -2.54 -4.55
CA LEU A 146 27.82 -3.63 -4.43
C LEU A 146 27.43 -4.83 -5.30
N LEU A 147 26.18 -5.23 -5.28
CA LEU A 147 25.68 -6.41 -5.98
C LEU A 147 25.12 -6.12 -7.38
N ARG A 148 25.26 -4.90 -7.89
CA ARG A 148 24.66 -4.42 -9.14
C ARG A 148 24.79 -5.41 -10.30
N ARG A 149 26.01 -5.88 -10.60
CA ARG A 149 26.27 -6.81 -11.72
C ARG A 149 25.59 -8.17 -11.54
N ARG A 150 25.52 -8.67 -10.30
CA ARG A 150 24.86 -9.96 -10.00
C ARG A 150 23.34 -9.82 -10.06
N LEU A 151 22.79 -8.77 -9.48
CA LEU A 151 21.35 -8.54 -9.45
C LEU A 151 20.79 -8.14 -10.82
N GLN A 152 21.58 -7.47 -11.67
CA GLN A 152 21.16 -7.16 -13.04
C GLN A 152 20.81 -8.45 -13.82
N ARG A 153 21.52 -9.56 -13.64
CA ARG A 153 21.19 -10.85 -14.29
C ARG A 153 19.79 -11.36 -13.94
N TYR A 154 19.26 -11.02 -12.77
CA TYR A 154 17.88 -11.35 -12.37
C TYR A 154 16.88 -10.33 -12.93
N VAL A 155 17.28 -9.08 -12.98
CA VAL A 155 16.46 -8.02 -13.61
C VAL A 155 16.34 -8.29 -15.14
N ASP A 156 17.39 -8.78 -15.79
CA ASP A 156 17.39 -9.17 -17.21
C ASP A 156 16.45 -10.34 -17.52
N ARG A 157 15.98 -11.07 -16.51
CA ARG A 157 14.95 -12.12 -16.67
C ARG A 157 13.53 -11.58 -16.63
N LEU A 158 13.34 -10.30 -16.32
CA LEU A 158 12.02 -9.66 -16.32
C LEU A 158 11.66 -9.20 -17.72
N ASP A 159 10.54 -9.69 -18.23
CA ASP A 159 9.93 -9.21 -19.49
C ASP A 159 9.30 -7.83 -19.29
N ALA A 160 8.87 -7.49 -18.05
CA ALA A 160 8.51 -6.14 -17.65
C ALA A 160 8.82 -5.90 -16.16
N ALA A 161 9.23 -4.67 -15.85
CA ALA A 161 9.49 -4.21 -14.49
C ALA A 161 8.54 -3.05 -14.15
N VAL A 162 7.64 -3.29 -13.20
CA VAL A 162 6.57 -2.36 -12.80
C VAL A 162 6.95 -1.64 -11.51
N GLY A 163 6.78 -0.34 -11.47
CA GLY A 163 6.76 0.45 -10.23
C GLY A 163 5.35 0.89 -9.89
N VAL A 164 4.99 0.85 -8.61
CA VAL A 164 3.68 1.34 -8.16
C VAL A 164 3.55 2.88 -8.25
N SER A 165 4.65 3.57 -8.47
CA SER A 165 4.73 5.02 -8.73
C SER A 165 6.09 5.35 -9.34
N GLU A 166 6.24 6.53 -9.92
CA GLU A 166 7.57 7.04 -10.32
C GLU A 166 8.52 7.09 -9.12
N THR A 167 8.02 7.46 -7.94
CA THR A 167 8.79 7.51 -6.70
C THR A 167 9.38 6.14 -6.33
N ALA A 168 8.64 5.05 -6.54
CA ALA A 168 9.13 3.68 -6.30
C ALA A 168 10.24 3.28 -7.28
N LEU A 169 10.32 3.91 -8.45
CA LEU A 169 11.31 3.62 -9.48
C LEU A 169 12.60 4.45 -9.38
N VAL A 170 12.57 5.63 -8.74
CA VAL A 170 13.74 6.53 -8.65
C VAL A 170 14.98 5.81 -8.15
N GLY A 171 14.88 5.10 -7.03
CA GLY A 171 16.02 4.41 -6.43
C GLY A 171 16.49 3.23 -7.24
N VAL A 172 15.59 2.40 -7.76
CA VAL A 172 15.94 1.15 -8.45
C VAL A 172 16.50 1.42 -9.85
N ARG A 173 15.96 2.39 -10.58
CA ARG A 173 16.46 2.82 -11.91
C ARG A 173 17.92 3.34 -11.87
N ARG A 174 18.39 3.80 -10.72
CA ARG A 174 19.78 4.22 -10.52
C ARG A 174 20.78 3.06 -10.68
N TYR A 175 20.36 1.86 -10.33
CA TYR A 175 21.23 0.67 -10.28
C TYR A 175 20.97 -0.32 -11.42
N PHE A 176 19.72 -0.40 -11.92
CA PHE A 176 19.32 -1.44 -12.86
C PHE A 176 18.66 -0.87 -14.10
N ARG A 177 18.81 -1.61 -15.21
CA ARG A 177 18.14 -1.37 -16.48
C ARG A 177 17.08 -2.44 -16.69
N ALA A 178 15.86 -2.02 -17.03
CA ALA A 178 14.75 -2.91 -17.34
C ALA A 178 13.70 -2.17 -18.20
N PRO A 179 12.74 -2.88 -18.80
CA PRO A 179 11.56 -2.28 -19.42
C PRO A 179 10.59 -1.79 -18.33
N TRP A 180 10.84 -0.56 -17.86
CA TRP A 180 10.13 0.04 -16.73
C TRP A 180 8.76 0.57 -17.14
N GLU A 181 7.73 0.21 -16.39
CA GLU A 181 6.37 0.75 -16.49
C GLU A 181 5.87 1.19 -15.13
N VAL A 182 4.89 2.10 -15.12
CA VAL A 182 4.20 2.52 -13.89
C VAL A 182 2.76 2.03 -13.94
N ILE A 183 2.44 1.10 -13.04
CA ILE A 183 1.06 0.68 -12.77
C ILE A 183 0.80 0.90 -11.29
N PRO A 184 -0.15 1.79 -10.92
CA PRO A 184 -0.34 2.22 -9.53
C PRO A 184 -0.92 1.10 -8.66
N ASN A 185 -0.91 1.32 -7.34
CA ASN A 185 -1.75 0.55 -6.43
C ASN A 185 -3.23 0.88 -6.66
N GLY A 186 -4.11 -0.07 -6.34
CA GLY A 186 -5.54 0.13 -6.33
C GLY A 186 -6.09 0.46 -4.96
N VAL A 187 -7.36 0.87 -4.96
CA VAL A 187 -8.22 1.02 -3.78
C VAL A 187 -9.57 0.35 -4.07
N GLU A 188 -10.22 -0.25 -3.08
CA GLU A 188 -11.58 -0.80 -3.20
C GLU A 188 -12.61 0.35 -3.09
N VAL A 189 -12.83 1.08 -4.18
CA VAL A 189 -13.68 2.28 -4.19
C VAL A 189 -15.07 1.99 -3.66
N ALA A 190 -15.70 0.90 -4.11
CA ALA A 190 -17.04 0.54 -3.67
C ALA A 190 -17.12 0.26 -2.17
N THR A 191 -16.11 -0.38 -1.58
CA THR A 191 -16.03 -0.69 -0.16
C THR A 191 -15.94 0.59 0.68
N PHE A 192 -15.07 1.52 0.30
CA PHE A 192 -14.92 2.78 1.02
C PHE A 192 -16.10 3.72 0.81
N ALA A 193 -16.67 3.78 -0.40
CA ALA A 193 -17.87 4.58 -0.70
C ALA A 193 -19.12 4.08 0.04
N ALA A 194 -19.22 2.78 0.36
CA ALA A 194 -20.29 2.20 1.14
C ALA A 194 -20.16 2.41 2.65
N GLY A 195 -19.03 2.98 3.11
CA GLY A 195 -18.82 3.31 4.52
C GLY A 195 -19.92 4.23 5.07
N ARG A 196 -20.42 3.90 6.26
CA ARG A 196 -21.43 4.73 6.96
C ARG A 196 -20.77 5.43 8.13
N ARG A 197 -21.20 6.68 8.38
CA ARG A 197 -20.76 7.41 9.59
C ARG A 197 -21.09 6.60 10.84
N ARG A 198 -20.17 6.58 11.77
CA ARG A 198 -20.34 5.88 13.05
C ARG A 198 -21.26 6.74 13.95
N PRO A 199 -22.28 6.16 14.59
CA PRO A 199 -23.23 6.92 15.40
C PRO A 199 -22.57 7.80 16.46
N GLU A 200 -21.51 7.31 17.10
CA GLU A 200 -20.76 8.03 18.13
C GLU A 200 -19.93 9.22 17.60
N LEU A 201 -19.78 9.33 16.30
CA LEU A 201 -19.06 10.40 15.58
C LEU A 201 -19.99 11.23 14.68
N ASP A 202 -21.30 11.01 14.75
CA ASP A 202 -22.33 11.66 13.92
C ASP A 202 -23.28 12.50 14.77
N ASP A 203 -22.74 13.31 15.66
CA ASP A 203 -23.44 14.20 16.60
C ASP A 203 -23.52 15.67 16.13
N GLY A 204 -23.18 15.93 14.87
CA GLY A 204 -23.12 17.26 14.27
C GLY A 204 -21.78 17.99 14.43
N ARG A 205 -20.89 17.52 15.28
CA ARG A 205 -19.53 18.07 15.40
C ARG A 205 -18.66 17.67 14.21
N ARG A 206 -17.69 18.51 13.87
CA ARG A 206 -16.69 18.22 12.83
C ARG A 206 -15.65 17.22 13.34
N ASN A 207 -15.24 16.28 12.49
CA ASN A 207 -14.25 15.28 12.81
C ASN A 207 -12.99 15.46 11.93
N LEU A 208 -11.87 15.80 12.56
CA LEU A 208 -10.54 15.68 11.95
C LEU A 208 -10.06 14.25 12.15
N LEU A 209 -9.77 13.56 11.06
CA LEU A 209 -9.38 12.16 11.05
C LEU A 209 -7.89 12.00 10.78
N HIS A 210 -7.24 11.07 11.43
CA HIS A 210 -5.95 10.52 11.05
C HIS A 210 -6.00 9.01 11.07
N VAL A 211 -5.48 8.36 10.02
CA VAL A 211 -5.40 6.90 9.92
C VAL A 211 -3.96 6.51 9.66
N GLY A 212 -3.38 5.67 10.51
CA GLY A 212 -1.99 5.22 10.30
C GLY A 212 -1.33 4.68 11.56
N ARG A 213 -0.16 4.08 11.39
CA ARG A 213 0.65 3.63 12.54
C ARG A 213 1.21 4.83 13.30
N PHE A 214 1.26 4.71 14.62
CA PHE A 214 1.83 5.75 15.48
C PHE A 214 3.37 5.64 15.50
N ASP A 215 3.97 6.00 14.36
CA ASP A 215 5.41 6.12 14.18
C ASP A 215 5.79 7.56 13.72
N PRO A 216 7.05 7.98 13.89
CA PRO A 216 7.46 9.35 13.58
C PRO A 216 7.23 9.77 12.13
N ARG A 217 7.27 8.83 11.17
CA ARG A 217 7.12 9.12 9.74
C ARG A 217 5.68 9.48 9.36
N ASN A 218 4.72 9.02 10.14
CA ASN A 218 3.28 9.31 9.89
C ASN A 218 2.84 10.66 10.47
N GLY A 219 3.67 11.32 11.31
CA GLY A 219 3.45 12.70 11.73
C GLY A 219 2.25 12.91 12.66
N VAL A 220 1.92 11.92 13.51
CA VAL A 220 0.82 12.04 14.50
C VAL A 220 0.99 13.25 15.40
N ASP A 221 2.23 13.60 15.77
CA ASP A 221 2.55 14.81 16.50
C ASP A 221 2.16 16.09 15.76
N ARG A 222 2.31 16.12 14.43
CA ARG A 222 1.86 17.23 13.58
C ARG A 222 0.34 17.33 13.52
N VAL A 223 -0.33 16.17 13.43
CA VAL A 223 -1.81 16.10 13.47
C VAL A 223 -2.34 16.70 14.76
N ILE A 224 -1.78 16.29 15.91
CA ILE A 224 -2.22 16.81 17.22
C ILE A 224 -1.96 18.32 17.32
N ARG A 225 -0.79 18.83 16.91
CA ARG A 225 -0.52 20.28 16.90
C ARG A 225 -1.47 21.04 16.00
N ALA A 226 -1.74 20.55 14.80
CA ALA A 226 -2.68 21.17 13.87
C ALA A 226 -4.10 21.23 14.45
N TRP A 227 -4.58 20.11 15.00
CA TRP A 227 -5.90 20.08 15.64
C TRP A 227 -5.99 21.02 16.84
N VAL A 228 -4.98 21.07 17.71
CA VAL A 228 -4.95 22.02 18.82
C VAL A 228 -5.02 23.46 18.32
N ALA A 229 -4.34 23.81 17.23
CA ALA A 229 -4.42 25.13 16.61
C ALA A 229 -5.83 25.43 16.10
N VAL A 230 -6.48 24.48 15.40
CA VAL A 230 -7.87 24.57 14.93
C VAL A 230 -8.83 24.78 16.11
N ARG A 231 -8.66 24.05 17.21
CA ARG A 231 -9.48 24.25 18.43
C ARG A 231 -9.28 25.64 19.07
N ARG A 232 -8.03 26.13 19.06
CA ARG A 232 -7.70 27.45 19.64
C ARG A 232 -8.15 28.62 18.74
N SER A 233 -8.41 28.40 17.44
CA SER A 233 -9.05 29.39 16.56
C SER A 233 -10.58 29.49 16.78
N GLY A 234 -11.16 28.62 17.59
CA GLY A 234 -12.59 28.64 17.91
C GLY A 234 -13.44 27.60 17.16
N THR A 235 -12.83 26.82 16.24
CA THR A 235 -13.56 25.77 15.51
C THR A 235 -13.81 24.57 16.42
N ASP A 236 -15.09 24.18 16.59
CA ASP A 236 -15.45 22.99 17.36
C ASP A 236 -15.24 21.70 16.54
N ALA A 237 -14.05 21.15 16.63
CA ALA A 237 -13.67 19.94 15.93
C ALA A 237 -13.12 18.87 16.88
N ARG A 238 -13.56 17.64 16.69
CA ARG A 238 -13.04 16.43 17.36
C ARG A 238 -11.85 15.89 16.60
N LEU A 239 -10.86 15.31 17.29
CA LEU A 239 -9.76 14.55 16.68
C LEU A 239 -10.01 13.06 16.82
N VAL A 240 -10.01 12.33 15.70
CA VAL A 240 -10.16 10.88 15.66
C VAL A 240 -8.88 10.27 15.11
N LEU A 241 -8.15 9.52 15.93
CA LEU A 241 -6.87 8.89 15.62
C LEU A 241 -7.03 7.38 15.52
N VAL A 242 -7.11 6.87 14.30
CA VAL A 242 -7.24 5.44 14.00
C VAL A 242 -5.87 4.86 13.73
N GLY A 243 -5.47 3.94 14.57
CA GLY A 243 -4.15 3.29 14.52
C GLY A 243 -3.54 3.14 15.90
N ASP A 244 -2.36 2.55 15.92
CA ASP A 244 -1.65 2.28 17.16
C ASP A 244 -0.13 2.21 16.91
N GLY A 245 0.65 2.25 17.96
CA GLY A 245 2.11 2.10 17.89
C GLY A 245 2.79 2.41 19.22
N PRO A 246 4.11 2.13 19.31
CA PRO A 246 4.85 2.28 20.56
C PRO A 246 4.89 3.72 21.07
N LEU A 247 4.64 4.73 20.22
CA LEU A 247 4.63 6.14 20.61
C LEU A 247 3.26 6.64 21.09
N ARG A 248 2.24 5.79 21.17
CA ARG A 248 0.89 6.18 21.63
C ARG A 248 0.92 6.95 22.97
N PRO A 249 1.60 6.49 24.05
CA PRO A 249 1.60 7.23 25.32
C PRO A 249 2.18 8.64 25.19
N ARG A 250 3.20 8.81 24.33
CA ARG A 250 3.80 10.12 24.03
C ARG A 250 2.78 11.03 23.34
N TYR A 251 2.02 10.53 22.37
CA TYR A 251 1.04 11.31 21.63
C TYR A 251 -0.17 11.68 22.51
N GLU A 252 -0.65 10.78 23.36
CA GLU A 252 -1.69 11.06 24.34
C GLU A 252 -1.25 12.18 25.32
N ALA A 253 0.01 12.16 25.76
CA ALA A 253 0.58 13.20 26.61
C ALA A 253 0.70 14.58 25.93
N MET A 254 0.75 14.65 24.61
CA MET A 254 0.80 15.91 23.85
C MET A 254 -0.57 16.64 23.83
N VAL A 255 -1.66 15.95 24.11
CA VAL A 255 -3.00 16.52 24.10
C VAL A 255 -3.19 17.41 25.35
N PRO A 256 -3.53 18.71 25.19
CA PRO A 256 -3.82 19.59 26.30
C PRO A 256 -4.93 19.04 27.19
N ARG A 257 -4.84 19.24 28.50
CA ARG A 257 -5.79 18.66 29.47
C ARG A 257 -7.23 19.06 29.21
N ASP A 258 -7.45 20.30 28.82
CA ASP A 258 -8.77 20.89 28.50
C ASP A 258 -9.37 20.38 27.20
N LEU A 259 -8.59 19.71 26.33
CA LEU A 259 -9.05 19.16 25.05
C LEU A 259 -9.06 17.62 25.04
N ARG A 260 -8.71 16.95 26.14
CA ARG A 260 -8.58 15.47 26.16
C ARG A 260 -9.88 14.74 25.83
N ALA A 261 -11.03 15.28 26.23
CA ALA A 261 -12.32 14.68 25.95
C ALA A 261 -12.66 14.66 24.45
N ASP A 262 -12.03 15.54 23.66
CA ASP A 262 -12.27 15.70 22.24
C ASP A 262 -11.22 14.95 21.35
N ALA A 263 -10.24 14.28 21.95
CA ALA A 263 -9.22 13.50 21.26
C ALA A 263 -9.44 11.99 21.45
N HIS A 264 -9.89 11.33 20.40
CA HIS A 264 -10.26 9.91 20.41
C HIS A 264 -9.13 9.06 19.83
N PHE A 265 -8.37 8.40 20.71
CA PHE A 265 -7.34 7.41 20.32
C PHE A 265 -8.01 6.04 20.18
N VAL A 266 -8.51 5.74 18.97
CA VAL A 266 -9.31 4.53 18.69
C VAL A 266 -8.50 3.24 18.83
N GLY A 267 -7.23 3.29 18.49
CA GLY A 267 -6.40 2.09 18.42
C GLY A 267 -6.48 1.41 17.05
N PHE A 268 -6.06 0.15 17.03
CA PHE A 268 -6.13 -0.67 15.81
C PHE A 268 -7.58 -0.99 15.45
N VAL A 269 -7.90 -0.83 14.17
CA VAL A 269 -9.23 -1.10 13.62
C VAL A 269 -9.10 -2.17 12.52
N PRO A 270 -9.95 -3.22 12.53
CA PRO A 270 -10.03 -4.20 11.45
C PRO A 270 -10.30 -3.56 10.08
N ALA A 271 -9.91 -4.24 9.00
CA ALA A 271 -10.02 -3.71 7.65
C ALA A 271 -11.49 -3.38 7.27
N GLU A 272 -12.41 -4.22 7.69
CA GLU A 272 -13.86 -4.10 7.45
C GLU A 272 -14.50 -2.90 8.16
N GLU A 273 -13.92 -2.39 9.23
CA GLU A 273 -14.42 -1.21 9.95
C GLU A 273 -13.79 0.11 9.45
N ARG A 274 -12.63 0.05 8.76
CA ARG A 274 -11.94 1.26 8.26
C ARG A 274 -12.83 2.18 7.41
N PRO A 275 -13.67 1.67 6.49
CA PRO A 275 -14.55 2.51 5.68
C PRO A 275 -15.48 3.41 6.52
N SER A 276 -15.99 2.92 7.66
CA SER A 276 -16.87 3.69 8.53
C SER A 276 -16.14 4.83 9.25
N TYR A 277 -14.88 4.66 9.62
CA TYR A 277 -14.06 5.75 10.18
C TYR A 277 -13.75 6.81 9.14
N TYR A 278 -13.39 6.43 7.91
CA TYR A 278 -13.19 7.39 6.83
C TYR A 278 -14.47 8.17 6.51
N ALA A 279 -15.63 7.50 6.45
CA ALA A 279 -16.92 8.13 6.23
C ALA A 279 -17.33 9.07 7.40
N SER A 280 -16.81 8.84 8.61
CA SER A 280 -17.02 9.70 9.77
C SER A 280 -16.12 10.94 9.79
N GLY A 281 -15.01 10.95 9.04
CA GLY A 281 -14.10 12.08 8.94
C GLY A 281 -14.63 13.17 8.01
N ASP A 282 -14.64 14.43 8.45
CA ASP A 282 -14.87 15.57 7.56
C ASP A 282 -13.59 15.93 6.78
N VAL A 283 -12.44 15.86 7.45
CA VAL A 283 -11.11 16.13 6.87
C VAL A 283 -10.09 15.12 7.39
N LEU A 284 -9.42 14.42 6.48
CA LEU A 284 -8.25 13.59 6.78
C LEU A 284 -7.00 14.46 6.88
N LEU A 285 -6.23 14.33 7.95
CA LEU A 285 -4.89 14.90 8.11
C LEU A 285 -3.85 13.81 7.89
N CYS A 286 -3.07 13.91 6.81
CA CYS A 286 -2.04 12.94 6.44
C CYS A 286 -0.66 13.61 6.24
N PRO A 287 0.02 14.09 7.32
CA PRO A 287 1.32 14.75 7.24
C PRO A 287 2.49 13.76 7.15
N ALA A 288 2.27 12.56 6.61
CA ALA A 288 3.26 11.50 6.51
C ALA A 288 4.39 11.88 5.53
N VAL A 289 5.63 11.65 5.92
CA VAL A 289 6.82 11.83 5.08
C VAL A 289 7.34 10.48 4.60
N GLY A 290 7.76 10.39 3.34
CA GLY A 290 8.36 9.16 2.80
C GLY A 290 7.36 8.10 2.32
N GLY A 291 6.10 8.43 2.13
CA GLY A 291 5.10 7.56 1.49
C GLY A 291 5.41 7.35 0.00
N THR A 292 5.33 6.10 -0.47
CA THR A 292 5.62 5.77 -1.88
C THR A 292 4.47 6.04 -2.83
N PHE A 293 3.21 6.06 -2.33
CA PHE A 293 2.05 6.12 -3.21
C PHE A 293 0.88 6.93 -2.64
N GLY A 294 0.39 6.63 -1.42
CA GLY A 294 -0.73 7.37 -0.82
C GLY A 294 -2.07 6.63 -0.83
N ILE A 295 -2.08 5.32 -0.55
CA ILE A 295 -3.32 4.52 -0.46
C ILE A 295 -4.32 5.14 0.51
N ILE A 296 -3.85 5.61 1.68
CA ILE A 296 -4.68 6.26 2.71
C ILE A 296 -5.46 7.47 2.15
N VAL A 297 -4.80 8.26 1.27
CA VAL A 297 -5.43 9.41 0.60
C VAL A 297 -6.54 8.95 -0.34
N LEU A 298 -6.32 7.88 -1.11
CA LEU A 298 -7.33 7.30 -2.01
C LEU A 298 -8.50 6.68 -1.23
N GLU A 299 -8.24 6.03 -0.09
CA GLU A 299 -9.28 5.49 0.80
C GLU A 299 -10.18 6.62 1.32
N ALA A 300 -9.59 7.74 1.78
CA ALA A 300 -10.33 8.91 2.23
C ALA A 300 -11.17 9.53 1.12
N MET A 301 -10.58 9.73 -0.06
CA MET A 301 -11.28 10.26 -1.24
C MET A 301 -12.45 9.37 -1.65
N ALA A 302 -12.27 8.05 -1.67
CA ALA A 302 -13.33 7.11 -2.01
C ALA A 302 -14.47 7.15 -0.99
N ALA A 303 -14.17 7.28 0.30
CA ALA A 303 -15.15 7.40 1.37
C ALA A 303 -15.84 8.78 1.43
N GLY A 304 -15.33 9.78 0.71
CA GLY A 304 -15.87 11.14 0.72
C GLY A 304 -15.37 12.01 1.87
N CYS A 305 -14.19 11.72 2.39
CA CYS A 305 -13.47 12.54 3.35
C CYS A 305 -12.54 13.51 2.59
N ALA A 306 -12.60 14.80 2.87
CA ALA A 306 -11.66 15.78 2.30
C ALA A 306 -10.25 15.56 2.85
N VAL A 307 -9.20 15.97 2.11
CA VAL A 307 -7.83 15.61 2.46
C VAL A 307 -6.94 16.84 2.60
N VAL A 308 -6.13 16.87 3.68
CA VAL A 308 -4.94 17.70 3.79
C VAL A 308 -3.74 16.78 4.02
N ALA A 309 -2.83 16.72 3.07
CA ALA A 309 -1.70 15.79 3.09
C ALA A 309 -0.36 16.52 2.98
N ALA A 310 0.72 15.85 3.36
CA ALA A 310 2.07 16.35 3.11
C ALA A 310 2.36 16.46 1.62
N ASP A 311 3.06 17.50 1.20
CA ASP A 311 3.51 17.68 -0.16
C ASP A 311 4.71 16.76 -0.45
N THR A 312 4.41 15.52 -0.82
CA THR A 312 5.39 14.50 -1.15
C THR A 312 5.18 13.97 -2.57
N PRO A 313 6.23 13.46 -3.23
CA PRO A 313 6.08 12.86 -4.56
C PRO A 313 5.04 11.73 -4.62
N GLY A 314 4.90 10.95 -3.54
CA GLY A 314 3.89 9.88 -3.45
C GLY A 314 2.46 10.43 -3.45
N PHE A 315 2.19 11.49 -2.68
CA PHE A 315 0.86 12.09 -2.61
C PHE A 315 0.54 12.92 -3.85
N ARG A 316 1.51 13.63 -4.44
CA ARG A 316 1.34 14.32 -5.74
C ARG A 316 0.95 13.36 -6.87
N HIS A 317 1.26 12.07 -6.75
CA HIS A 317 0.83 11.07 -7.72
C HIS A 317 -0.68 10.83 -7.67
N VAL A 318 -1.29 10.90 -6.49
CA VAL A 318 -2.71 10.57 -6.27
C VAL A 318 -3.61 11.79 -6.15
N MET A 319 -3.08 12.98 -5.85
CA MET A 319 -3.87 14.21 -5.72
C MET A 319 -3.11 15.44 -6.24
N GLN A 320 -3.87 16.48 -6.59
CA GLN A 320 -3.39 17.80 -6.98
C GLN A 320 -3.80 18.84 -5.93
N ASP A 321 -2.87 19.73 -5.57
CA ASP A 321 -3.13 20.80 -4.60
C ASP A 321 -4.26 21.71 -5.07
N GLY A 322 -5.20 21.99 -4.16
CA GLY A 322 -6.36 22.84 -4.41
C GLY A 322 -7.48 22.20 -5.24
N VAL A 323 -7.35 20.94 -5.70
CA VAL A 323 -8.37 20.24 -6.49
C VAL A 323 -9.06 19.17 -5.66
N GLU A 324 -8.36 18.12 -5.27
CA GLU A 324 -8.93 17.04 -4.44
C GLU A 324 -8.74 17.29 -2.93
N GLY A 325 -8.12 18.39 -2.56
CA GLY A 325 -7.76 18.78 -1.21
C GLY A 325 -6.51 19.65 -1.23
N PHE A 326 -5.74 19.65 -0.16
CA PHE A 326 -4.55 20.49 -0.05
C PHE A 326 -3.29 19.66 0.22
N LEU A 327 -2.19 20.08 -0.42
CA LEU A 327 -0.84 19.60 -0.13
C LEU A 327 -0.08 20.68 0.66
N VAL A 328 0.60 20.30 1.72
CA VAL A 328 1.34 21.22 2.61
C VAL A 328 2.80 20.77 2.78
N ASP A 329 3.72 21.72 2.75
CA ASP A 329 5.14 21.44 3.02
C ASP A 329 5.35 21.28 4.52
N VAL A 330 5.23 20.05 5.00
CA VAL A 330 5.40 19.73 6.43
C VAL A 330 6.84 19.85 6.92
N ALA A 331 7.83 19.93 6.03
CA ALA A 331 9.23 20.13 6.40
C ALA A 331 9.48 21.62 6.72
N ALA A 332 8.89 22.51 5.94
CA ALA A 332 8.95 23.95 6.17
C ALA A 332 7.98 24.43 7.28
N ASP A 333 7.08 23.57 7.77
CA ASP A 333 6.06 23.87 8.78
C ASP A 333 6.17 22.99 10.04
N PRO A 334 7.22 23.11 10.84
CA PRO A 334 7.39 22.28 12.04
C PRO A 334 6.29 22.54 13.09
N ALA A 335 5.67 23.70 13.09
CA ALA A 335 4.57 24.08 13.97
C ALA A 335 3.21 23.60 13.51
N SER A 336 3.11 23.01 12.30
CA SER A 336 1.88 22.50 11.68
C SER A 336 0.82 23.58 11.45
N ARG A 337 1.23 24.83 11.20
CA ARG A 337 0.32 25.96 10.97
C ARG A 337 -0.41 25.84 9.65
N GLN A 338 0.31 25.54 8.56
CA GLN A 338 -0.30 25.34 7.25
C GLN A 338 -1.28 24.17 7.28
N LEU A 339 -0.92 23.06 7.95
CA LEU A 339 -1.79 21.92 8.13
C LEU A 339 -3.10 22.32 8.85
N ALA A 340 -2.99 23.13 9.91
CA ALA A 340 -4.12 23.65 10.66
C ALA A 340 -4.98 24.60 9.80
N GLU A 341 -4.39 25.59 9.14
CA GLU A 341 -5.08 26.58 8.30
C GLU A 341 -5.87 25.91 7.16
N ARG A 342 -5.27 24.93 6.47
CA ARG A 342 -5.95 24.19 5.40
C ARG A 342 -7.09 23.32 5.93
N ALA A 343 -6.90 22.69 7.09
CA ALA A 343 -7.93 21.91 7.74
C ALA A 343 -9.11 22.81 8.16
N ASP A 344 -8.82 23.91 8.85
CA ASP A 344 -9.83 24.87 9.31
C ASP A 344 -10.64 25.45 8.14
N ARG A 345 -9.97 25.82 7.06
CA ARG A 345 -10.62 26.28 5.83
C ARG A 345 -11.61 25.26 5.25
N LEU A 346 -11.21 23.97 5.20
CA LEU A 346 -12.12 22.90 4.74
C LEU A 346 -13.29 22.64 5.71
N LEU A 347 -13.09 22.85 7.01
CA LEU A 347 -14.14 22.71 8.00
C LEU A 347 -15.16 23.88 7.94
N ALA A 348 -14.65 25.10 7.71
CA ALA A 348 -15.49 26.32 7.68
C ALA A 348 -16.24 26.48 6.34
N ASP A 349 -15.60 26.17 5.21
CA ASP A 349 -16.16 26.31 3.86
C ASP A 349 -16.73 24.98 3.35
N GLU A 350 -18.02 24.80 3.52
CA GLU A 350 -18.71 23.57 3.10
C GLU A 350 -18.76 23.42 1.57
N ALA A 351 -18.84 24.51 0.81
CA ALA A 351 -18.87 24.44 -0.64
C ALA A 351 -17.51 23.97 -1.19
N LEU A 352 -16.41 24.52 -0.66
CA LEU A 352 -15.06 24.10 -0.98
C LEU A 352 -14.83 22.62 -0.60
N ARG A 353 -15.26 22.23 0.62
CA ARG A 353 -15.11 20.84 1.07
C ARG A 353 -15.87 19.89 0.16
N ARG A 354 -17.12 20.17 -0.20
CA ARG A 354 -17.89 19.35 -1.16
C ARG A 354 -17.20 19.26 -2.52
N SER A 355 -16.72 20.37 -3.05
CA SER A 355 -15.98 20.37 -4.32
C SER A 355 -14.75 19.47 -4.28
N CYS A 356 -13.93 19.55 -3.22
CA CYS A 356 -12.79 18.69 -3.02
C CYS A 356 -13.18 17.20 -2.91
N VAL A 357 -14.24 16.89 -2.18
CA VAL A 357 -14.76 15.52 -2.02
C VAL A 357 -15.22 14.95 -3.37
N GLU A 358 -15.97 15.69 -4.17
CA GLU A 358 -16.42 15.25 -5.48
C GLU A 358 -15.25 15.02 -6.44
N ALA A 359 -14.27 15.93 -6.46
CA ALA A 359 -13.04 15.77 -7.22
C ALA A 359 -12.26 14.54 -6.76
N GLY A 360 -12.13 14.36 -5.45
CA GLY A 360 -11.45 13.22 -4.82
C GLY A 360 -12.09 11.88 -5.20
N ARG A 361 -13.42 11.77 -5.16
CA ARG A 361 -14.14 10.55 -5.59
C ARG A 361 -13.87 10.23 -7.05
N ARG A 362 -13.94 11.24 -7.95
CA ARG A 362 -13.58 11.06 -9.37
C ARG A 362 -12.13 10.63 -9.56
N ARG A 363 -11.24 11.16 -8.74
CA ARG A 363 -9.81 10.79 -8.75
C ARG A 363 -9.61 9.37 -8.28
N ALA A 364 -10.19 8.97 -7.14
CA ALA A 364 -10.08 7.63 -6.57
C ALA A 364 -10.60 6.55 -7.54
N ALA A 365 -11.67 6.81 -8.28
CA ALA A 365 -12.22 5.89 -9.28
C ALA A 365 -11.21 5.47 -10.36
N ARG A 366 -10.21 6.32 -10.67
CA ARG A 366 -9.13 5.97 -11.63
C ARG A 366 -8.11 4.97 -11.06
N PHE A 367 -8.17 4.74 -9.75
CA PHE A 367 -7.33 3.80 -9.01
C PHE A 367 -8.15 2.64 -8.46
N ASP A 368 -9.38 2.42 -8.95
CA ASP A 368 -10.17 1.26 -8.52
C ASP A 368 -9.48 -0.04 -8.94
N TRP A 369 -9.56 -1.06 -8.09
CA TRP A 369 -8.88 -2.34 -8.34
C TRP A 369 -9.24 -3.00 -9.66
N PRO A 370 -10.50 -3.00 -10.14
CA PRO A 370 -10.83 -3.48 -11.48
C PRO A 370 -9.99 -2.80 -12.58
N GLU A 371 -9.86 -1.46 -12.53
CA GLU A 371 -9.10 -0.68 -13.51
C GLU A 371 -7.60 -0.98 -13.44
N VAL A 372 -7.04 -1.01 -12.23
CA VAL A 372 -5.62 -1.34 -12.01
C VAL A 372 -5.32 -2.76 -12.48
N THR A 373 -6.19 -3.73 -12.14
CA THR A 373 -6.04 -5.11 -12.57
C THR A 373 -6.15 -5.26 -14.09
N ALA A 374 -7.07 -4.54 -14.73
CA ALA A 374 -7.18 -4.53 -16.19
C ALA A 374 -5.89 -4.06 -16.86
N ARG A 375 -5.21 -3.03 -16.31
CA ARG A 375 -3.90 -2.57 -16.80
C ARG A 375 -2.81 -3.62 -16.64
N VAL A 376 -2.77 -4.34 -15.51
CA VAL A 376 -1.82 -5.44 -15.28
C VAL A 376 -2.09 -6.60 -16.26
N LEU A 377 -3.35 -6.97 -16.46
CA LEU A 377 -3.74 -8.05 -17.40
C LEU A 377 -3.45 -7.65 -18.87
N ALA A 378 -3.62 -6.38 -19.22
CA ALA A 378 -3.26 -5.86 -20.55
C ALA A 378 -1.73 -5.95 -20.78
N LEU A 379 -0.92 -5.65 -19.75
CA LEU A 379 0.54 -5.86 -19.80
C LEU A 379 0.86 -7.34 -20.08
N TYR A 380 0.28 -8.28 -19.33
CA TYR A 380 0.51 -9.72 -19.56
C TYR A 380 0.12 -10.16 -20.98
N THR A 381 -1.02 -9.68 -21.47
CA THR A 381 -1.50 -10.00 -22.80
C THR A 381 -0.56 -9.46 -23.89
N ARG A 382 -0.07 -8.24 -23.74
CA ARG A 382 0.91 -7.64 -24.64
C ARG A 382 2.20 -8.45 -24.67
N LEU A 383 2.78 -8.79 -23.53
CA LEU A 383 4.01 -9.58 -23.42
C LEU A 383 3.86 -10.96 -24.08
N ARG A 384 2.70 -11.63 -23.88
CA ARG A 384 2.42 -12.92 -24.53
C ARG A 384 2.40 -12.79 -26.06
N ARG A 385 1.73 -11.77 -26.58
CA ARG A 385 1.67 -11.52 -28.03
C ARG A 385 3.05 -11.25 -28.59
N ASP A 386 3.84 -10.44 -27.90
CA ASP A 386 5.19 -10.06 -28.34
C ASP A 386 6.15 -11.26 -28.30
N ALA A 387 6.00 -12.20 -27.37
CA ALA A 387 6.76 -13.44 -27.31
C ALA A 387 6.41 -14.43 -28.46
N VAL A 388 5.18 -14.46 -28.94
CA VAL A 388 4.73 -15.34 -30.03
C VAL A 388 5.13 -14.79 -31.42
N THR A 389 5.13 -13.48 -31.60
CA THR A 389 5.39 -12.81 -32.90
C THR A 389 6.82 -13.06 -33.47
N PRO A 390 7.92 -13.09 -32.67
CA PRO A 390 9.25 -13.42 -33.18
C PRO A 390 9.36 -14.84 -33.73
N LEU A 391 8.67 -15.82 -33.12
CA LEU A 391 8.65 -17.22 -33.58
C LEU A 391 7.93 -17.37 -34.93
N ALA A 392 6.92 -16.56 -35.18
CA ALA A 392 6.23 -16.53 -36.47
C ALA A 392 7.10 -15.93 -37.60
N ARG A 393 7.88 -14.87 -37.28
CA ARG A 393 8.83 -14.27 -38.24
C ARG A 393 10.02 -15.19 -38.55
N ALA A 394 10.49 -15.97 -37.58
CA ALA A 394 11.58 -16.93 -37.77
C ALA A 394 11.16 -18.22 -38.51
N ARG A 395 9.83 -18.53 -38.57
CA ARG A 395 9.30 -19.70 -39.33
C ARG A 395 8.83 -19.33 -40.74
N GLY A 396 8.78 -18.05 -41.07
CA GLY A 396 8.38 -17.55 -42.39
C GLY A 396 9.52 -16.99 -43.22
N ALA A 397 10.77 -17.11 -42.76
CA ALA A 397 12.01 -16.79 -43.48
C ALA A 397 12.79 -18.10 -43.66
#